data_23033e3e0e53a6fc3d6bef86e498542c
#
_entry.id   23033e3e0e53a6fc3d6bef86e498542c
#
_cell.length_a   1.000
_cell.length_b   1.000
_cell.length_c   1.000
_cell.angle_alpha   90.00
_cell.angle_beta   90.00
_cell.angle_gamma   90.00
#
_symmetry.space_group_name_H-M   'P 1'
#
loop_
_entity.id
_entity.type
_entity.pdbx_description
1 polymer ?
#
loop_
_entity_poly.entity_id
_entity_poly.type
_entity_poly.pdbx_seq_one_letter_code
_entity_poly.pdbx_strand_id
1 'polypeptide(L)'
;MKKLIIEIRNKSTLYALIIKKKRRFIKEGVDFTTNANDLLQLGFISHKKNHIIKSHIHLKKRRIINYCTEVLLIEKGKVKVKFFDNKKNDIMKDKI
;
A
#
# COMPACT_ATOMS: atom_id res chain seq x y z
N MET A 1 -0.87 -16.29 -12.90
CA MET A 1 0.15 -15.51 -12.15
C MET A 1 -0.45 -15.03 -10.86
N LYS A 2 0.23 -15.26 -9.74
CA LYS A 2 -0.25 -14.79 -8.43
C LYS A 2 -0.12 -13.29 -8.33
N LYS A 3 -1.21 -12.64 -7.93
CA LYS A 3 -1.14 -11.21 -7.63
C LYS A 3 -0.36 -10.99 -6.35
N LEU A 4 0.64 -10.12 -6.41
CA LEU A 4 1.45 -9.76 -5.24
C LEU A 4 0.88 -8.57 -4.50
N ILE A 5 -0.04 -7.85 -5.12
CA ILE A 5 -0.77 -6.74 -4.52
C ILE A 5 -2.25 -7.06 -4.63
N ILE A 6 -2.92 -7.08 -3.49
CA ILE A 6 -4.35 -7.40 -3.40
C ILE A 6 -5.09 -6.17 -2.89
N GLU A 7 -6.14 -5.77 -3.59
CA GLU A 7 -7.02 -4.69 -3.14
C GLU A 7 -8.23 -5.25 -2.43
N ILE A 8 -8.54 -4.70 -1.28
CA ILE A 8 -9.77 -4.98 -0.55
C ILE A 8 -10.70 -3.79 -0.77
N ARG A 9 -11.69 -3.99 -1.60
CA ARG A 9 -12.63 -2.94 -2.00
C ARG A 9 -14.07 -3.31 -1.71
N ASN A 10 -14.87 -2.29 -1.45
CA ASN A 10 -16.32 -2.38 -1.49
C ASN A 10 -16.81 -1.23 -2.36
N LYS A 11 -17.35 -1.56 -3.52
CA LYS A 11 -17.73 -0.57 -4.55
C LYS A 11 -16.52 0.29 -4.93
N SER A 12 -16.61 1.60 -4.81
CA SER A 12 -15.50 2.50 -5.15
C SER A 12 -14.53 2.75 -4.00
N THR A 13 -14.83 2.22 -2.81
CA THR A 13 -14.01 2.48 -1.63
C THR A 13 -12.94 1.42 -1.46
N LEU A 14 -11.70 1.85 -1.40
CA LEU A 14 -10.56 0.99 -1.10
C LEU A 14 -10.34 0.98 0.41
N TYR A 15 -10.46 -0.20 1.01
CA TYR A 15 -10.26 -0.36 2.46
C TYR A 15 -8.83 -0.71 2.81
N ALA A 16 -8.18 -1.52 1.99
CA ALA A 16 -6.81 -1.94 2.26
C ALA A 16 -6.09 -2.36 0.99
N LEU A 17 -4.77 -2.22 1.03
CA LEU A 17 -3.85 -2.85 0.07
C LEU A 17 -3.02 -3.86 0.83
N ILE A 18 -2.98 -5.08 0.32
CA ILE A 18 -2.14 -6.13 0.86
C ILE A 18 -0.98 -6.33 -0.10
N ILE A 19 0.23 -6.06 0.37
CA ILE A 19 1.44 -6.19 -0.43
C ILE A 19 2.24 -7.35 0.13
N LYS A 20 2.42 -8.39 -0.68
CA LYS A 20 3.08 -9.61 -0.23
C LYS A 20 4.60 -9.44 -0.21
N LYS A 21 5.22 -9.99 0.81
CA LYS A 21 6.67 -9.93 1.02
C LYS A 21 7.49 -10.47 -0.14
N LYS A 22 6.98 -11.51 -0.79
CA LYS A 22 7.70 -12.19 -1.89
C LYS A 22 7.62 -11.44 -3.22
N ARG A 23 7.12 -10.22 -3.20
CA ARG A 23 7.07 -9.41 -4.39
C ARG A 23 8.47 -9.20 -4.95
N ARG A 24 8.61 -9.43 -6.24
CA ARG A 24 9.88 -9.17 -6.90
C ARG A 24 10.12 -7.68 -7.00
N PHE A 25 11.37 -7.30 -6.82
CA PHE A 25 11.78 -5.93 -7.04
C PHE A 25 11.78 -5.63 -8.53
N ILE A 26 11.52 -4.39 -8.87
CA ILE A 26 11.70 -3.87 -10.22
C ILE A 26 13.18 -3.95 -10.57
N LYS A 27 13.48 -3.92 -11.87
CA LYS A 27 14.86 -4.02 -12.34
C LYS A 27 15.70 -2.86 -11.83
N GLU A 28 15.22 -1.65 -12.03
CA GLU A 28 15.89 -0.44 -11.58
C GLU A 28 14.88 0.69 -11.56
N GLY A 29 15.01 1.57 -10.56
CA GLY A 29 14.14 2.72 -10.43
C GLY A 29 13.21 2.64 -9.23
N VAL A 30 12.08 3.32 -9.34
CA VAL A 30 11.08 3.41 -8.28
C VAL A 30 9.74 2.90 -8.79
N ASP A 31 9.10 2.07 -7.97
CA ASP A 31 7.79 1.51 -8.29
C ASP A 31 6.84 1.81 -7.13
N PHE A 32 5.91 2.74 -7.35
CA PHE A 32 4.92 3.08 -6.35
C PHE A 32 3.74 2.13 -6.40
N THR A 33 3.34 1.63 -5.24
CA THR A 33 2.17 0.75 -5.10
C THR A 33 0.90 1.52 -4.80
N THR A 34 1.02 2.78 -4.45
CA THR A 34 -0.08 3.67 -4.09
C THR A 34 -0.37 4.65 -5.21
N ASN A 35 -1.58 5.24 -5.19
CA ASN A 35 -1.93 6.30 -6.12
C ASN A 35 -1.30 7.62 -5.68
N ALA A 36 -1.04 8.50 -6.66
CA ALA A 36 -0.47 9.81 -6.39
C ALA A 36 -1.32 10.67 -5.44
N ASN A 37 -2.63 10.40 -5.40
CA ASN A 37 -3.56 11.13 -4.54
C ASN A 37 -3.72 10.55 -3.16
N ASP A 38 -3.10 9.41 -2.88
CA ASP A 38 -3.16 8.82 -1.55
C ASP A 38 -2.39 9.67 -0.55
N LEU A 39 -2.84 9.67 0.70
CA LEU A 39 -2.19 10.44 1.76
C LEU A 39 -0.79 9.94 2.06
N LEU A 40 -0.60 8.63 1.98
CA LEU A 40 0.68 7.99 2.21
C LEU A 40 1.15 7.37 0.91
N GLN A 41 2.38 7.64 0.54
CA GLN A 41 3.00 7.05 -0.64
C GLN A 41 3.92 5.92 -0.24
N LEU A 42 3.70 4.75 -0.81
CA LEU A 42 4.55 3.59 -0.60
C LEU A 42 5.11 3.12 -1.93
N GLY A 43 6.42 3.03 -1.99
CA GLY A 43 7.09 2.57 -3.19
C GLY A 43 8.26 1.67 -2.86
N PHE A 44 8.72 0.97 -3.88
CA PHE A 44 9.92 0.15 -3.81
C PHE A 44 10.99 0.80 -4.66
N ILE A 45 12.20 0.87 -4.13
CA ILE A 45 13.33 1.50 -4.79
C ILE A 45 14.42 0.45 -5.01
N SER A 46 14.90 0.36 -6.23
CA SER A 46 16.02 -0.49 -6.59
C SER A 46 16.95 0.27 -7.51
N HIS A 47 18.18 0.48 -7.07
CA HIS A 47 19.18 1.20 -7.84
C HIS A 47 20.53 0.51 -7.77
N LYS A 48 21.38 0.79 -8.73
CA LYS A 48 22.76 0.34 -8.73
C LYS A 48 23.53 1.00 -7.59
N LYS A 49 24.59 0.32 -7.16
CA LYS A 49 25.51 0.88 -6.18
C LYS A 49 25.99 2.27 -6.64
N ASN A 50 26.10 3.18 -5.70
CA ASN A 50 26.54 4.57 -5.93
C ASN A 50 25.55 5.43 -6.71
N HIS A 51 24.34 4.97 -6.94
CA HIS A 51 23.29 5.82 -7.50
C HIS A 51 22.93 6.93 -6.52
N ILE A 52 22.81 8.13 -7.02
CA ILE A 52 22.47 9.29 -6.22
C ILE A 52 21.06 9.75 -6.58
N ILE A 53 20.19 9.80 -5.57
CA ILE A 53 18.86 10.37 -5.72
C ILE A 53 18.99 11.86 -5.47
N LYS A 54 18.62 12.66 -6.48
CA LYS A 54 18.72 14.12 -6.37
C LYS A 54 17.87 14.64 -5.21
N SER A 55 18.40 15.64 -4.53
CA SER A 55 17.64 16.33 -3.50
C SER A 55 16.38 16.94 -4.12
N HIS A 56 15.28 16.81 -3.41
CA HIS A 56 14.00 17.32 -3.88
C HIS A 56 13.14 17.71 -2.70
N ILE A 57 12.11 18.47 -2.97
CA ILE A 57 11.10 18.82 -1.96
C ILE A 57 9.73 18.38 -2.47
N HIS A 58 8.86 18.08 -1.52
CA HIS A 58 7.47 17.81 -1.83
C HIS A 58 6.67 19.08 -1.65
N LEU A 59 5.95 19.47 -2.71
CA LEU A 59 5.15 20.69 -2.66
C LEU A 59 3.99 20.51 -1.69
N LYS A 60 3.66 21.61 -1.01
CA LYS A 60 2.51 21.62 -0.11
C LYS A 60 1.26 21.35 -0.88
N LYS A 61 0.43 20.43 -0.38
CA LYS A 61 -0.90 20.17 -0.89
C LYS A 61 -1.89 20.28 0.24
N ARG A 62 -3.01 20.93 -0.05
CA ARG A 62 -4.14 20.91 0.87
C ARG A 62 -4.86 19.59 0.73
N ARG A 63 -5.07 18.88 1.84
CA ARG A 63 -5.75 17.58 1.84
C ARG A 63 -6.81 17.55 2.92
N ILE A 64 -7.92 16.90 2.60
CA ILE A 64 -8.98 16.62 3.56
C ILE A 64 -8.79 15.19 4.01
N ILE A 65 -8.60 14.99 5.31
CA ILE A 65 -8.37 13.68 5.89
C ILE A 65 -9.64 13.24 6.61
N ASN A 66 -10.32 12.26 6.04
CA ASN A 66 -11.55 11.73 6.61
C ASN A 66 -11.33 10.41 7.36
N TYR A 67 -10.21 9.74 7.11
CA TYR A 67 -9.92 8.42 7.65
C TYR A 67 -8.50 8.36 8.16
N CYS A 68 -8.30 7.52 9.18
CA CYS A 68 -6.96 7.21 9.64
C CYS A 68 -6.39 6.08 8.77
N THR A 69 -5.18 6.28 8.27
CA THR A 69 -4.49 5.26 7.49
C THR A 69 -3.42 4.63 8.34
N GLU A 70 -3.44 3.30 8.42
CA GLU A 70 -2.49 2.54 9.21
C GLU A 70 -1.67 1.63 8.30
N VAL A 71 -0.42 1.39 8.69
CA VAL A 71 0.45 0.42 8.05
C VAL A 71 0.76 -0.69 9.03
N LEU A 72 0.45 -1.93 8.63
CA LEU A 72 0.76 -3.11 9.42
C LEU A 72 1.84 -3.91 8.69
N LEU A 73 2.95 -4.12 9.37
CA LEU A 73 4.02 -4.97 8.86
C LEU A 73 3.99 -6.30 9.59
N ILE A 74 3.78 -7.37 8.85
CA ILE A 74 3.82 -8.71 9.42
C ILE A 74 5.17 -9.32 9.08
N GLU A 75 6.04 -9.32 10.08
CA GLU A 75 7.39 -9.82 9.89
C GLU A 75 7.44 -11.35 9.94
N LYS A 76 6.60 -11.95 10.75
CA LYS A 76 6.58 -13.39 10.92
C LYS A 76 5.20 -13.86 11.32
N GLY A 77 4.79 -14.99 10.79
CA GLY A 77 3.51 -15.59 11.12
C GLY A 77 2.41 -15.20 10.16
N LYS A 78 1.20 -15.41 10.60
CA LYS A 78 -0.01 -15.14 9.81
C LYS A 78 -1.01 -14.37 10.64
N VAL A 79 -1.70 -13.46 10.00
CA VAL A 79 -2.75 -12.66 10.63
C VAL A 79 -4.02 -12.81 9.80
N LYS A 80 -5.13 -12.96 10.50
CA LYS A 80 -6.44 -12.97 9.87
C LYS A 80 -7.07 -11.60 10.08
N VAL A 81 -7.44 -10.95 9.01
CA VAL A 81 -8.03 -9.61 9.04
C VAL A 81 -9.44 -9.68 8.49
N LYS A 82 -10.35 -9.04 9.18
CA LYS A 82 -11.76 -8.99 8.81
C LYS A 82 -12.13 -7.53 8.55
N PHE A 83 -12.78 -7.29 7.43
CA PHE A 83 -13.15 -5.93 7.03
C PHE A 83 -14.67 -5.77 7.08
N PHE A 84 -15.11 -4.64 7.59
CA PHE A 84 -16.51 -4.29 7.72
C PHE A 84 -16.78 -2.91 7.13
N ASP A 85 -17.96 -2.72 6.58
CA ASP A 85 -18.41 -1.39 6.20
C ASP A 85 -18.95 -0.63 7.43
N ASN A 86 -19.42 0.58 7.24
CA ASN A 86 -19.95 1.40 8.33
C ASN A 86 -21.19 0.81 9.00
N LYS A 87 -21.86 -0.10 8.32
CA LYS A 87 -23.05 -0.80 8.84
C LYS A 87 -22.69 -2.14 9.46
N LYS A 88 -21.40 -2.41 9.66
CA LYS A 88 -20.88 -3.66 10.20
C LYS A 88 -21.14 -4.88 9.34
N ASN A 89 -21.35 -4.68 8.04
CA ASN A 89 -21.47 -5.81 7.10
C ASN A 89 -20.08 -6.27 6.68
N ASP A 90 -19.89 -7.57 6.61
CA ASP A 90 -18.63 -8.14 6.14
C ASP A 90 -18.38 -7.73 4.69
N ILE A 91 -17.18 -7.27 4.40
CA ILE A 91 -16.77 -6.92 3.04
C ILE A 91 -16.02 -8.09 2.43
N MET A 92 -14.92 -8.47 3.06
CA MET A 92 -14.09 -9.57 2.59
C MET A 92 -13.21 -10.04 3.74
N LYS A 93 -13.02 -11.35 3.82
CA LYS A 93 -12.06 -11.94 4.75
C LYS A 93 -10.82 -12.32 3.97
N ASP A 94 -9.65 -11.99 4.52
CA ASP A 94 -8.41 -12.41 3.90
C ASP A 94 -7.41 -12.83 4.97
N LYS A 95 -6.53 -13.74 4.59
CA LYS A 95 -5.42 -14.17 5.42
C LYS A 95 -4.15 -13.45 4.97
N ILE A 96 -3.50 -12.85 5.89
CA ILE A 96 -2.29 -12.11 5.61
C ILE A 96 -1.08 -12.85 6.21
#